data_54ce12d76d2316ba2f9c939b9fb25207
#
_entry.id   54ce12d76d2316ba2f9c939b9fb25207
#
_cell.length_a   1.000
_cell.length_b   1.000
_cell.length_c   1.000
_cell.angle_alpha   90.00
_cell.angle_beta   90.00
_cell.angle_gamma   90.00
#
_symmetry.space_group_name_H-M   'P 1'
#
loop_
_entity.id
_entity.type
_entity.pdbx_description
1 polymer ?
#
loop_
_entity_poly.entity_id
_entity_poly.type
_entity_poly.pdbx_seq_one_letter_code
_entity_poly.pdbx_strand_id
1 'polypeptide(L)'
;HLHQALDGRGYEITCVELADGDDALDFFRTNDTRFDLAFHCAAIVGGRASIDGSPLGVGTNLALDAWYMRWLVRTGTPRAVYFSSSAAYPVVLQQPGDVRRLYEEDINLQYMEEPDATYGWAKLSGEKLAGYAEAEGCRILICRPFSGYGEDQDPCYPFPVFIQRAKRRDDPFEIWGSGSSTRDWIHIDDLTGATLALLDADVTGPVNLGWGRATSFDDLARIVTAAAGYRPRLKHRSDAPQGVHHRVSDPTRMLNHYVPTITLEEGVRRALNT
;
A
#
# COMPACT_ATOMS: atom_id res chain seq x y z
N HIS A 1 3.13 11.49 -7.18
CA HIS A 1 4.03 10.54 -7.86
C HIS A 1 3.37 9.95 -9.11
N LEU A 2 2.27 9.19 -9.01
CA LEU A 2 1.65 8.55 -10.19
C LEU A 2 1.22 9.58 -11.25
N HIS A 3 0.55 10.67 -10.84
CA HIS A 3 0.15 11.76 -11.74
C HIS A 3 1.35 12.32 -12.50
N GLN A 4 2.43 12.68 -11.80
CA GLN A 4 3.64 13.22 -12.41
C GLN A 4 4.30 12.23 -13.39
N ALA A 5 4.30 10.94 -13.05
CA ALA A 5 4.86 9.91 -13.91
C ALA A 5 4.04 9.69 -15.19
N LEU A 6 2.72 9.83 -15.12
CA LEU A 6 1.81 9.73 -16.27
C LEU A 6 1.89 10.98 -17.15
N ASP A 7 1.91 12.18 -16.56
CA ASP A 7 2.09 13.45 -17.26
C ASP A 7 3.40 13.45 -18.06
N GLY A 8 4.49 13.02 -17.43
CA GLY A 8 5.79 12.86 -18.08
C GLY A 8 5.81 11.87 -19.25
N ARG A 9 4.79 10.99 -19.35
CA ARG A 9 4.59 10.07 -20.49
C ARG A 9 3.61 10.61 -21.54
N GLY A 10 3.05 11.81 -21.35
CA GLY A 10 2.14 12.47 -22.29
C GLY A 10 0.72 11.94 -22.27
N TYR A 11 0.26 11.36 -21.16
CA TYR A 11 -1.15 11.00 -20.99
C TYR A 11 -1.99 12.25 -20.72
N GLU A 12 -3.20 12.29 -21.28
CA GLU A 12 -4.24 13.21 -20.84
C GLU A 12 -4.89 12.65 -19.56
N ILE A 13 -4.81 13.39 -18.46
CA ILE A 13 -5.16 12.87 -17.12
C ILE A 13 -6.40 13.59 -16.60
N THR A 14 -7.41 12.81 -16.19
CA THR A 14 -8.51 13.28 -15.38
C THR A 14 -8.31 12.80 -13.94
N CYS A 15 -8.14 13.74 -13.00
CA CYS A 15 -8.08 13.44 -11.57
C CYS A 15 -9.43 13.65 -10.92
N VAL A 16 -9.77 12.78 -9.97
CA VAL A 16 -10.94 12.90 -9.10
C VAL A 16 -10.42 12.78 -7.67
N GLU A 17 -10.45 13.90 -6.92
CA GLU A 17 -9.84 14.01 -5.60
C GLU A 17 -10.78 14.74 -4.63
N LEU A 18 -11.08 14.09 -3.51
CA LEU A 18 -11.98 14.64 -2.50
C LEU A 18 -11.46 15.97 -1.91
N ALA A 19 -10.15 16.14 -1.80
CA ALA A 19 -9.55 17.39 -1.34
C ALA A 19 -9.81 18.56 -2.27
N ASP A 20 -10.07 18.30 -3.56
CA ASP A 20 -10.43 19.29 -4.58
C ASP A 20 -11.95 19.50 -4.69
N GLY A 21 -12.73 18.75 -3.89
CA GLY A 21 -14.20 18.82 -3.85
C GLY A 21 -14.90 17.78 -4.72
N ASP A 22 -14.15 16.86 -5.34
CA ASP A 22 -14.69 15.81 -6.22
C ASP A 22 -14.84 14.49 -5.45
N ASP A 23 -16.05 13.97 -5.35
CA ASP A 23 -16.32 12.68 -4.73
C ASP A 23 -16.16 11.54 -5.75
N ALA A 24 -15.19 10.66 -5.52
CA ALA A 24 -14.95 9.50 -6.37
C ALA A 24 -16.17 8.57 -6.47
N LEU A 25 -16.97 8.44 -5.39
CA LEU A 25 -18.17 7.61 -5.41
C LEU A 25 -19.22 8.20 -6.35
N ASP A 26 -19.43 9.50 -6.30
CA ASP A 26 -20.37 10.19 -7.21
C ASP A 26 -19.85 10.16 -8.64
N PHE A 27 -18.55 10.33 -8.86
CA PHE A 27 -17.94 10.18 -10.17
C PHE A 27 -18.21 8.79 -10.75
N PHE A 28 -17.92 7.71 -10.02
CA PHE A 28 -18.16 6.33 -10.51
C PHE A 28 -19.66 6.05 -10.77
N ARG A 29 -20.56 6.73 -10.08
CA ARG A 29 -22.01 6.55 -10.26
C ARG A 29 -22.56 7.27 -11.48
N THR A 30 -22.02 8.46 -11.78
CA THR A 30 -22.64 9.43 -12.73
C THR A 30 -21.85 9.64 -14.01
N ASN A 31 -20.52 9.38 -14.00
CA ASN A 31 -19.69 9.58 -15.18
C ASN A 31 -19.83 8.40 -16.15
N ASP A 32 -20.11 8.68 -17.41
CA ASP A 32 -20.24 7.68 -18.49
C ASP A 32 -19.09 7.77 -19.50
N THR A 33 -18.05 8.56 -19.23
CA THR A 33 -16.89 8.67 -20.10
C THR A 33 -16.09 7.36 -20.06
N ARG A 34 -15.77 6.85 -21.22
CA ARG A 34 -14.83 5.74 -21.39
C ARG A 34 -13.40 6.30 -21.38
N PHE A 35 -12.55 5.73 -20.54
CA PHE A 35 -11.12 6.00 -20.54
C PHE A 35 -10.35 4.81 -21.14
N ASP A 36 -9.12 5.03 -21.61
CA ASP A 36 -8.26 3.95 -22.07
C ASP A 36 -7.63 3.18 -20.91
N LEU A 37 -7.45 3.87 -19.77
CA LEU A 37 -6.85 3.32 -18.56
C LEU A 37 -7.40 4.06 -17.33
N ALA A 38 -7.69 3.34 -16.26
CA ALA A 38 -8.14 3.91 -14.99
C ALA A 38 -7.31 3.39 -13.81
N PHE A 39 -7.03 4.27 -12.86
CA PHE A 39 -6.35 3.92 -11.59
C PHE A 39 -7.28 4.17 -10.42
N HIS A 40 -7.46 3.17 -9.56
CA HIS A 40 -8.24 3.33 -8.34
C HIS A 40 -7.35 3.57 -7.12
N CYS A 41 -7.11 4.84 -6.83
CA CYS A 41 -6.35 5.27 -5.65
C CYS A 41 -7.26 5.75 -4.50
N ALA A 42 -8.55 5.96 -4.76
CA ALA A 42 -9.48 6.44 -3.74
C ALA A 42 -9.72 5.38 -2.66
N ALA A 43 -9.40 5.70 -1.43
CA ALA A 43 -9.66 4.85 -0.28
C ALA A 43 -9.60 5.65 1.03
N ILE A 44 -10.43 5.29 1.99
CA ILE A 44 -10.23 5.70 3.38
C ILE A 44 -9.11 4.83 3.94
N VAL A 45 -7.98 5.44 4.22
CA VAL A 45 -6.77 4.80 4.73
C VAL A 45 -6.31 5.47 6.02
N GLY A 46 -5.34 4.88 6.70
CA GLY A 46 -4.74 5.48 7.88
C GLY A 46 -3.84 4.52 8.63
N GLY A 47 -3.20 5.01 9.68
CA GLY A 47 -2.45 4.17 10.60
C GLY A 47 -3.37 3.24 11.41
N ARG A 48 -2.77 2.27 12.12
CA ARG A 48 -3.51 1.24 12.88
C ARG A 48 -4.59 1.83 13.80
N ALA A 49 -4.27 2.90 14.51
CA ALA A 49 -5.21 3.54 15.42
C ALA A 49 -6.45 4.11 14.71
N SER A 50 -6.29 4.63 13.50
CA SER A 50 -7.41 5.17 12.70
C SER A 50 -8.31 4.06 12.19
N ILE A 51 -7.73 2.96 11.70
CA ILE A 51 -8.47 1.79 11.18
C ILE A 51 -9.26 1.12 12.30
N ASP A 52 -8.63 0.85 13.43
CA ASP A 52 -9.29 0.20 14.59
C ASP A 52 -10.31 1.13 15.25
N GLY A 53 -10.08 2.46 15.22
CA GLY A 53 -10.98 3.46 15.80
C GLY A 53 -12.25 3.73 14.99
N SER A 54 -12.26 3.44 13.69
CA SER A 54 -13.39 3.68 12.79
C SER A 54 -13.59 2.57 11.75
N PRO A 55 -13.91 1.34 12.17
CA PRO A 55 -14.03 0.22 11.23
C PRO A 55 -15.16 0.41 10.20
N LEU A 56 -16.27 1.04 10.58
CA LEU A 56 -17.36 1.35 9.63
C LEU A 56 -16.96 2.43 8.62
N GLY A 57 -16.14 3.42 9.03
CA GLY A 57 -15.57 4.39 8.10
C GLY A 57 -14.74 3.71 7.02
N VAL A 58 -13.86 2.79 7.43
CA VAL A 58 -13.08 1.96 6.49
C VAL A 58 -13.96 1.10 5.59
N GLY A 59 -15.13 0.67 6.09
CA GLY A 59 -16.15 -0.04 5.30
C GLY A 59 -16.66 0.73 4.08
N THR A 60 -16.53 2.06 4.04
CA THR A 60 -16.84 2.88 2.86
C THR A 60 -16.00 2.48 1.64
N ASN A 61 -14.80 1.92 1.85
CA ASN A 61 -13.97 1.40 0.76
C ASN A 61 -14.68 0.31 -0.05
N LEU A 62 -15.54 -0.51 0.59
CA LEU A 62 -16.33 -1.52 -0.12
C LEU A 62 -17.27 -0.88 -1.15
N ALA A 63 -17.88 0.26 -0.82
CA ALA A 63 -18.74 0.99 -1.75
C ALA A 63 -17.93 1.61 -2.88
N LEU A 64 -16.79 2.24 -2.58
CA LEU A 64 -15.88 2.81 -3.58
C LEU A 64 -15.40 1.72 -4.56
N ASP A 65 -14.89 0.61 -4.06
CA ASP A 65 -14.38 -0.51 -4.87
C ASP A 65 -15.49 -1.09 -5.75
N ALA A 66 -16.69 -1.32 -5.19
CA ALA A 66 -17.83 -1.87 -5.93
C ALA A 66 -18.30 -0.94 -7.05
N TRP A 67 -18.38 0.36 -6.80
CA TRP A 67 -18.79 1.33 -7.83
C TRP A 67 -17.71 1.55 -8.86
N TYR A 68 -16.43 1.52 -8.50
CA TYR A 68 -15.33 1.54 -9.46
C TYR A 68 -15.41 0.38 -10.45
N MET A 69 -15.56 -0.86 -9.97
CA MET A 69 -15.65 -2.03 -10.86
C MET A 69 -16.90 -1.97 -11.76
N ARG A 70 -18.04 -1.55 -11.21
CA ARG A 70 -19.26 -1.34 -12.01
C ARG A 70 -19.09 -0.26 -13.07
N TRP A 71 -18.40 0.82 -12.73
CA TRP A 71 -18.13 1.93 -13.66
C TRP A 71 -17.23 1.47 -14.81
N LEU A 72 -16.16 0.72 -14.54
CA LEU A 72 -15.29 0.16 -15.57
C LEU A 72 -16.08 -0.66 -16.60
N VAL A 73 -16.92 -1.57 -16.12
CA VAL A 73 -17.76 -2.42 -16.98
C VAL A 73 -18.78 -1.58 -17.75
N ARG A 74 -19.50 -0.67 -17.08
CA ARG A 74 -20.52 0.16 -17.69
C ARG A 74 -19.99 1.05 -18.81
N THR A 75 -18.82 1.66 -18.60
CA THR A 75 -18.18 2.55 -19.59
C THR A 75 -17.40 1.82 -20.66
N GLY A 76 -17.12 0.52 -20.47
CA GLY A 76 -16.27 -0.25 -21.37
C GLY A 76 -14.80 0.17 -21.30
N THR A 77 -14.33 0.72 -20.15
CA THR A 77 -12.93 1.06 -19.90
C THR A 77 -12.10 -0.23 -19.93
N PRO A 78 -11.17 -0.40 -20.88
CA PRO A 78 -10.60 -1.72 -21.16
C PRO A 78 -9.48 -2.14 -20.21
N ARG A 79 -8.82 -1.19 -19.55
CA ARG A 79 -7.68 -1.44 -18.68
C ARG A 79 -7.81 -0.67 -17.37
N ALA A 80 -7.44 -1.32 -16.28
CA ALA A 80 -7.50 -0.69 -14.97
C ALA A 80 -6.39 -1.16 -14.03
N VAL A 81 -6.07 -0.32 -13.05
CA VAL A 81 -5.23 -0.66 -11.90
C VAL A 81 -6.07 -0.55 -10.65
N TYR A 82 -6.09 -1.62 -9.89
CA TYR A 82 -6.66 -1.66 -8.56
C TYR A 82 -5.56 -1.76 -7.51
N PHE A 83 -5.44 -0.76 -6.65
CA PHE A 83 -4.54 -0.83 -5.51
C PHE A 83 -5.22 -1.56 -4.36
N SER A 84 -4.93 -2.86 -4.26
CA SER A 84 -5.20 -3.68 -3.10
C SER A 84 -4.22 -3.35 -1.97
N SER A 85 -3.86 -4.31 -1.14
CA SER A 85 -2.92 -4.11 -0.03
C SER A 85 -2.36 -5.43 0.47
N SER A 86 -1.17 -5.38 1.07
CA SER A 86 -0.66 -6.48 1.89
C SER A 86 -1.54 -6.79 3.12
N ALA A 87 -2.46 -5.90 3.50
CA ALA A 87 -3.45 -6.16 4.55
C ALA A 87 -4.51 -7.20 4.14
N ALA A 88 -4.66 -7.48 2.84
CA ALA A 88 -5.56 -8.53 2.33
C ALA A 88 -5.07 -9.95 2.63
N TYR A 89 -3.80 -10.12 2.98
CA TYR A 89 -3.24 -11.44 3.31
C TYR A 89 -3.78 -12.00 4.62
N PRO A 90 -3.95 -13.34 4.71
CA PRO A 90 -4.39 -14.01 5.94
C PRO A 90 -3.51 -13.69 7.15
N VAL A 91 -4.12 -13.26 8.25
CA VAL A 91 -3.36 -12.96 9.49
C VAL A 91 -2.72 -14.19 10.09
N VAL A 92 -3.27 -15.39 9.82
CA VAL A 92 -2.71 -16.67 10.28
C VAL A 92 -1.30 -16.92 9.71
N LEU A 93 -0.94 -16.35 8.58
CA LEU A 93 0.38 -16.44 7.95
C LEU A 93 1.39 -15.38 8.44
N GLN A 94 1.00 -14.55 9.42
CA GLN A 94 1.74 -13.37 9.84
C GLN A 94 1.96 -13.32 11.35
N GLN A 95 2.02 -14.49 11.99
CA GLN A 95 2.09 -14.65 13.43
C GLN A 95 3.50 -14.49 14.00
N PRO A 96 3.66 -14.31 15.32
CA PRO A 96 4.97 -14.35 15.96
C PRO A 96 5.71 -15.66 15.65
N GLY A 97 6.96 -15.52 15.17
CA GLY A 97 7.77 -16.65 14.75
C GLY A 97 7.69 -16.99 13.26
N ASP A 98 6.73 -16.44 12.54
CA ASP A 98 6.73 -16.54 11.09
C ASP A 98 7.89 -15.73 10.49
N VAL A 99 8.54 -16.33 9.50
CA VAL A 99 9.64 -15.72 8.74
C VAL A 99 9.46 -15.94 7.24
N ARG A 100 8.31 -16.49 6.84
CA ARG A 100 8.00 -16.77 5.44
C ARG A 100 7.67 -15.48 4.69
N ARG A 101 7.95 -15.49 3.38
CA ARG A 101 7.41 -14.48 2.46
C ARG A 101 5.95 -14.83 2.12
N LEU A 102 5.18 -13.80 1.80
CA LEU A 102 3.81 -13.91 1.34
C LEU A 102 3.79 -13.93 -0.19
N TYR A 103 3.28 -15.00 -0.76
CA TYR A 103 3.12 -15.19 -2.20
C TYR A 103 1.74 -14.76 -2.65
N GLU A 104 1.58 -14.36 -3.91
CA GLU A 104 0.27 -13.96 -4.45
C GLU A 104 -0.79 -15.05 -4.27
N GLU A 105 -0.40 -16.31 -4.36
CA GLU A 105 -1.24 -17.50 -4.21
C GLU A 105 -1.67 -17.79 -2.76
N ASP A 106 -1.09 -17.12 -1.77
CA ASP A 106 -1.50 -17.24 -0.37
C ASP A 106 -2.90 -16.63 -0.12
N ILE A 107 -3.42 -15.84 -1.05
CA ILE A 107 -4.82 -15.40 -1.05
C ILE A 107 -5.65 -16.29 -1.94
N ASN A 108 -6.57 -17.05 -1.35
CA ASN A 108 -7.55 -17.85 -2.06
C ASN A 108 -8.92 -17.18 -2.02
N LEU A 109 -9.35 -16.61 -3.15
CA LEU A 109 -10.63 -15.90 -3.25
C LEU A 109 -11.87 -16.84 -3.23
N GLN A 110 -11.69 -18.15 -3.27
CA GLN A 110 -12.79 -19.13 -3.09
C GLN A 110 -12.99 -19.46 -1.60
N TYR A 111 -11.90 -19.48 -0.82
CA TYR A 111 -11.90 -19.79 0.61
C TYR A 111 -11.13 -18.69 1.34
N MET A 112 -11.77 -17.51 1.47
CA MET A 112 -11.13 -16.32 2.05
C MET A 112 -10.89 -16.52 3.54
N GLU A 113 -9.62 -16.48 3.95
CA GLU A 113 -9.20 -16.46 5.34
C GLU A 113 -9.22 -15.04 5.90
N GLU A 114 -9.20 -14.90 7.23
CA GLU A 114 -9.24 -13.63 7.95
C GLU A 114 -8.09 -12.71 7.55
N PRO A 115 -8.35 -11.56 6.89
CA PRO A 115 -7.34 -10.57 6.58
C PRO A 115 -7.12 -9.58 7.74
N ASP A 116 -6.16 -8.66 7.59
CA ASP A 116 -5.84 -7.70 8.64
C ASP A 116 -6.88 -6.58 8.74
N ALA A 117 -7.71 -6.66 9.76
CA ALA A 117 -8.75 -5.69 10.11
C ALA A 117 -9.77 -5.41 8.97
N THR A 118 -10.66 -4.45 9.17
CA THR A 118 -11.69 -4.05 8.21
C THR A 118 -11.09 -3.58 6.88
N TYR A 119 -9.93 -2.93 6.92
CA TYR A 119 -9.22 -2.49 5.72
C TYR A 119 -8.80 -3.68 4.84
N GLY A 120 -8.27 -4.73 5.44
CA GLY A 120 -7.92 -5.98 4.74
C GLY A 120 -9.14 -6.62 4.09
N TRP A 121 -10.28 -6.65 4.79
CA TRP A 121 -11.54 -7.15 4.24
C TRP A 121 -12.02 -6.33 3.03
N ALA A 122 -11.94 -5.01 3.10
CA ALA A 122 -12.32 -4.16 1.98
C ALA A 122 -11.45 -4.47 0.75
N LYS A 123 -10.13 -4.52 0.93
CA LYS A 123 -9.20 -4.79 -0.18
C LYS A 123 -9.34 -6.21 -0.75
N LEU A 124 -9.52 -7.21 0.09
CA LEU A 124 -9.78 -8.60 -0.33
C LEU A 124 -11.09 -8.71 -1.13
N SER A 125 -12.14 -8.03 -0.68
CA SER A 125 -13.42 -7.96 -1.39
C SER A 125 -13.28 -7.25 -2.75
N GLY A 126 -12.50 -6.17 -2.81
CA GLY A 126 -12.21 -5.46 -4.05
C GLY A 126 -11.49 -6.34 -5.07
N GLU A 127 -10.55 -7.21 -4.65
CA GLU A 127 -9.92 -8.19 -5.53
C GLU A 127 -10.93 -9.21 -6.09
N LYS A 128 -11.88 -9.64 -5.25
CA LYS A 128 -12.97 -10.52 -5.71
C LYS A 128 -13.84 -9.84 -6.76
N LEU A 129 -14.17 -8.56 -6.56
CA LEU A 129 -14.95 -7.77 -7.52
C LEU A 129 -14.17 -7.52 -8.81
N ALA A 130 -12.84 -7.31 -8.73
CA ALA A 130 -11.98 -7.19 -9.91
C ALA A 130 -12.08 -8.43 -10.79
N GLY A 131 -12.06 -9.64 -10.22
CA GLY A 131 -12.25 -10.88 -10.99
C GLY A 131 -13.60 -10.96 -11.73
N TYR A 132 -14.66 -10.37 -11.18
CA TYR A 132 -15.95 -10.28 -11.89
C TYR A 132 -15.90 -9.26 -13.02
N ALA A 133 -15.22 -8.11 -12.83
CA ALA A 133 -15.04 -7.14 -13.91
C ALA A 133 -14.12 -7.67 -15.03
N GLU A 134 -13.14 -8.50 -14.72
CA GLU A 134 -12.32 -9.20 -15.71
C GLU A 134 -13.16 -10.17 -16.55
N ALA A 135 -14.10 -10.88 -15.95
CA ALA A 135 -15.04 -11.75 -16.67
C ALA A 135 -15.93 -10.99 -17.66
N GLU A 136 -16.16 -9.69 -17.45
CA GLU A 136 -16.88 -8.77 -18.34
C GLU A 136 -15.95 -8.07 -19.36
N GLY A 137 -14.66 -8.46 -19.41
CA GLY A 137 -13.71 -8.00 -20.44
C GLY A 137 -12.78 -6.86 -20.05
N CYS A 138 -12.82 -6.37 -18.82
CA CYS A 138 -11.85 -5.39 -18.33
C CYS A 138 -10.54 -6.09 -17.91
N ARG A 139 -9.39 -5.58 -18.34
CA ARG A 139 -8.07 -6.10 -17.92
C ARG A 139 -7.58 -5.36 -16.70
N ILE A 140 -7.43 -6.05 -15.58
CA ILE A 140 -7.12 -5.41 -14.30
C ILE A 140 -5.78 -5.88 -13.75
N LEU A 141 -4.85 -4.94 -13.54
CA LEU A 141 -3.67 -5.14 -12.72
C LEU A 141 -4.03 -4.89 -11.25
N ILE A 142 -3.86 -5.90 -10.41
CA ILE A 142 -4.11 -5.79 -8.98
C ILE A 142 -2.75 -5.61 -8.28
N CYS A 143 -2.46 -4.41 -7.83
CA CYS A 143 -1.24 -4.12 -7.08
C CYS A 143 -1.48 -4.38 -5.58
N ARG A 144 -0.63 -5.17 -4.96
CA ARG A 144 -0.59 -5.39 -3.50
C ARG A 144 0.65 -4.71 -2.91
N PRO A 145 0.60 -3.39 -2.63
CA PRO A 145 1.69 -2.70 -1.95
C PRO A 145 1.93 -3.29 -0.56
N PHE A 146 3.21 -3.49 -0.21
CA PHE A 146 3.59 -3.78 1.15
C PHE A 146 3.74 -2.46 1.93
N SER A 147 4.82 -2.25 2.68
CA SER A 147 4.94 -0.98 3.42
C SER A 147 5.50 0.12 2.52
N GLY A 148 4.61 0.71 1.70
CA GLY A 148 4.96 1.88 0.89
C GLY A 148 5.32 3.07 1.78
N TYR A 149 6.38 3.81 1.41
CA TYR A 149 6.81 5.00 2.13
C TYR A 149 7.37 6.06 1.17
N GLY A 150 7.37 7.31 1.61
CA GLY A 150 7.92 8.45 0.88
C GLY A 150 8.10 9.66 1.80
N GLU A 151 8.67 10.73 1.27
CA GLU A 151 8.97 11.95 2.00
C GLU A 151 7.70 12.71 2.40
N ASP A 152 6.65 12.57 1.62
CA ASP A 152 5.35 13.24 1.73
C ASP A 152 4.26 12.36 2.37
N GLN A 153 4.63 11.20 2.93
CA GLN A 153 3.68 10.29 3.57
C GLN A 153 3.02 10.93 4.80
N ASP A 154 1.71 10.70 4.97
CA ASP A 154 0.93 11.19 6.10
C ASP A 154 1.57 10.80 7.46
N PRO A 155 1.68 11.76 8.40
CA PRO A 155 2.29 11.53 9.73
C PRO A 155 1.62 10.47 10.61
N CYS A 156 0.47 9.92 10.24
CA CYS A 156 -0.16 8.82 10.98
C CYS A 156 0.56 7.46 10.77
N TYR A 157 1.48 7.36 9.80
CA TYR A 157 2.22 6.14 9.52
C TYR A 157 3.55 6.05 10.26
N PRO A 158 4.08 4.82 10.50
CA PRO A 158 5.31 4.64 11.27
C PRO A 158 6.54 5.32 10.67
N PHE A 159 6.73 5.28 9.33
CA PHE A 159 7.92 5.84 8.69
C PHE A 159 8.07 7.34 8.97
N PRO A 160 7.10 8.22 8.64
CA PRO A 160 7.22 9.65 8.92
C PRO A 160 7.29 9.96 10.41
N VAL A 161 6.63 9.17 11.28
CA VAL A 161 6.77 9.33 12.75
C VAL A 161 8.23 9.13 13.19
N PHE A 162 8.90 8.11 12.64
CA PHE A 162 10.31 7.83 12.97
C PHE A 162 11.23 8.94 12.43
N ILE A 163 10.98 9.43 11.22
CA ILE A 163 11.71 10.58 10.64
C ILE A 163 11.55 11.83 11.54
N GLN A 164 10.32 12.15 11.94
CA GLN A 164 10.08 13.30 12.82
C GLN A 164 10.77 13.18 14.19
N ARG A 165 10.72 11.98 14.81
CA ARG A 165 11.45 11.72 16.06
C ARG A 165 12.95 11.91 15.90
N ALA A 166 13.51 11.44 14.80
CA ALA A 166 14.93 11.59 14.51
C ALA A 166 15.32 13.06 14.26
N LYS A 167 14.51 13.83 13.52
CA LYS A 167 14.72 15.28 13.33
C LYS A 167 14.73 16.04 14.66
N ARG A 168 13.86 15.66 15.62
CA ARG A 168 13.85 16.23 16.98
C ARG A 168 14.97 15.68 17.87
N ARG A 169 15.70 14.63 17.44
CA ARG A 169 16.72 13.92 18.21
C ARG A 169 16.18 13.35 19.53
N ASP A 170 14.96 12.75 19.46
CA ASP A 170 14.29 12.21 20.65
C ASP A 170 15.17 11.15 21.35
N ASP A 171 15.35 11.27 22.68
CA ASP A 171 15.98 10.28 23.56
C ASP A 171 15.20 10.22 24.89
N PRO A 172 14.48 9.14 25.18
CA PRO A 172 14.45 7.88 24.44
C PRO A 172 13.66 7.97 23.12
N PHE A 173 14.09 7.17 22.13
CA PHE A 173 13.37 6.98 20.88
C PHE A 173 12.26 5.95 21.09
N GLU A 174 11.00 6.36 21.05
CA GLU A 174 9.88 5.48 21.33
C GLU A 174 9.51 4.63 20.11
N ILE A 175 9.23 3.35 20.33
CA ILE A 175 8.77 2.37 19.34
C ILE A 175 7.52 1.69 19.89
N TRP A 176 6.45 1.69 19.11
CA TRP A 176 5.23 1.00 19.49
C TRP A 176 5.38 -0.50 19.36
N GLY A 177 4.87 -1.24 20.34
CA GLY A 177 5.02 -2.68 20.44
C GLY A 177 6.41 -3.09 20.92
N SER A 178 6.80 -4.33 20.57
CA SER A 178 8.10 -4.91 20.95
C SER A 178 9.28 -4.43 20.10
N GLY A 179 9.02 -3.74 19.00
CA GLY A 179 10.04 -3.39 18.01
C GLY A 179 10.46 -4.52 17.08
N SER A 180 10.12 -5.79 17.41
CA SER A 180 10.54 -6.97 16.63
C SER A 180 9.64 -7.26 15.43
N SER A 181 8.46 -6.67 15.33
CA SER A 181 7.59 -6.83 14.17
C SER A 181 8.28 -6.32 12.90
N THR A 182 8.18 -7.10 11.81
CA THR A 182 8.88 -6.81 10.56
C THR A 182 7.94 -6.35 9.46
N ARG A 183 8.47 -5.48 8.62
CA ARG A 183 7.81 -4.97 7.41
C ARG A 183 8.75 -5.02 6.22
N ASP A 184 8.16 -5.03 5.04
CA ASP A 184 8.83 -4.95 3.75
C ASP A 184 8.61 -3.54 3.18
N TRP A 185 9.64 -2.71 3.22
CA TRP A 185 9.56 -1.30 2.86
C TRP A 185 9.90 -1.09 1.39
N ILE A 186 9.02 -0.40 0.65
CA ILE A 186 9.24 0.01 -0.74
C ILE A 186 8.99 1.51 -0.89
N HIS A 187 9.92 2.21 -1.54
CA HIS A 187 9.78 3.65 -1.79
C HIS A 187 8.66 3.94 -2.79
N ILE A 188 7.95 5.05 -2.63
CA ILE A 188 6.81 5.40 -3.48
C ILE A 188 7.18 5.55 -4.96
N ASP A 189 8.38 6.03 -5.27
CA ASP A 189 8.85 6.13 -6.65
C ASP A 189 9.08 4.75 -7.28
N ASP A 190 9.63 3.79 -6.51
CA ASP A 190 9.77 2.40 -6.97
C ASP A 190 8.42 1.71 -7.10
N LEU A 191 7.47 1.98 -6.19
CA LEU A 191 6.11 1.47 -6.27
C LEU A 191 5.40 1.99 -7.54
N THR A 192 5.53 3.27 -7.82
CA THR A 192 4.99 3.92 -9.03
C THR A 192 5.65 3.34 -10.28
N GLY A 193 6.98 3.25 -10.29
CA GLY A 193 7.75 2.69 -11.40
C GLY A 193 7.38 1.24 -11.69
N ALA A 194 7.25 0.41 -10.64
CA ALA A 194 6.82 -0.99 -10.77
C ALA A 194 5.41 -1.10 -11.35
N THR A 195 4.46 -0.29 -10.87
CA THR A 195 3.09 -0.27 -11.38
C THR A 195 3.05 0.02 -12.87
N LEU A 196 3.81 1.04 -13.32
CA LEU A 196 3.86 1.42 -14.73
C LEU A 196 4.58 0.38 -15.60
N ALA A 197 5.67 -0.22 -15.11
CA ALA A 197 6.37 -1.29 -15.83
C ALA A 197 5.50 -2.55 -16.00
N LEU A 198 4.71 -2.91 -14.99
CA LEU A 198 3.74 -4.01 -15.07
C LEU A 198 2.63 -3.72 -16.08
N LEU A 199 2.14 -2.48 -16.13
CA LEU A 199 1.17 -2.04 -17.12
C LEU A 199 1.73 -2.08 -18.55
N ASP A 200 2.97 -1.62 -18.75
CA ASP A 200 3.65 -1.62 -20.05
C ASP A 200 3.86 -3.08 -20.54
N ALA A 201 4.09 -4.01 -19.61
CA ALA A 201 4.21 -5.44 -19.88
C ALA A 201 2.86 -6.17 -19.99
N ASP A 202 1.74 -5.44 -19.91
CA ASP A 202 0.38 -5.95 -20.00
C ASP A 202 0.03 -7.03 -18.97
N VAL A 203 0.64 -6.93 -17.78
CA VAL A 203 0.39 -7.84 -16.66
C VAL A 203 -1.01 -7.59 -16.07
N THR A 204 -1.73 -8.67 -15.76
CA THR A 204 -3.05 -8.64 -15.09
C THR A 204 -3.03 -9.50 -13.83
N GLY A 205 -4.07 -9.35 -13.00
CA GLY A 205 -4.19 -10.06 -11.73
C GLY A 205 -3.23 -9.55 -10.64
N PRO A 206 -3.12 -10.27 -9.51
CA PRO A 206 -2.40 -9.78 -8.35
C PRO A 206 -0.88 -9.80 -8.52
N VAL A 207 -0.21 -8.73 -8.09
CA VAL A 207 1.26 -8.60 -8.01
C VAL A 207 1.65 -7.94 -6.70
N ASN A 208 2.55 -8.57 -5.95
CA ASN A 208 3.16 -8.01 -4.76
C ASN A 208 4.14 -6.90 -5.13
N LEU A 209 3.97 -5.73 -4.53
CA LEU A 209 4.90 -4.61 -4.67
C LEU A 209 5.68 -4.43 -3.37
N GLY A 210 6.91 -4.93 -3.34
CA GLY A 210 7.81 -4.91 -2.18
C GLY A 210 9.24 -5.29 -2.54
N TRP A 211 10.15 -5.15 -1.59
CA TRP A 211 11.56 -5.53 -1.76
C TRP A 211 11.84 -7.00 -1.44
N GLY A 212 10.93 -7.68 -0.75
CA GLY A 212 11.16 -9.01 -0.19
C GLY A 212 12.17 -9.01 0.96
N ARG A 213 12.34 -7.89 1.65
CA ARG A 213 13.29 -7.72 2.76
C ARG A 213 12.57 -7.46 4.07
N ALA A 214 12.80 -8.32 5.05
CA ALA A 214 12.31 -8.14 6.40
C ALA A 214 13.13 -7.06 7.13
N THR A 215 12.49 -5.97 7.53
CA THR A 215 13.10 -4.94 8.40
C THR A 215 12.23 -4.76 9.63
N SER A 216 12.80 -4.98 10.81
CA SER A 216 12.09 -4.76 12.08
C SER A 216 11.92 -3.26 12.36
N PHE A 217 10.95 -2.89 13.22
CA PHE A 217 10.83 -1.50 13.66
C PHE A 217 12.06 -1.04 14.45
N ASP A 218 12.73 -1.96 15.17
CA ASP A 218 14.01 -1.67 15.82
C ASP A 218 15.10 -1.34 14.81
N ASP A 219 15.19 -2.10 13.70
CA ASP A 219 16.17 -1.85 12.65
C ASP A 219 15.85 -0.55 11.91
N LEU A 220 14.57 -0.28 11.62
CA LEU A 220 14.16 1.02 11.06
C LEU A 220 14.59 2.17 11.98
N ALA A 221 14.37 2.06 13.31
CA ALA A 221 14.80 3.07 14.26
C ALA A 221 16.33 3.28 14.24
N ARG A 222 17.11 2.20 14.16
CA ARG A 222 18.57 2.28 14.06
C ARG A 222 19.03 2.92 12.75
N ILE A 223 18.40 2.57 11.62
CA ILE A 223 18.69 3.17 10.31
C ILE A 223 18.42 4.68 10.35
N VAL A 224 17.24 5.07 10.82
CA VAL A 224 16.82 6.49 10.87
C VAL A 224 17.70 7.31 11.80
N THR A 225 17.99 6.80 13.00
CA THR A 225 18.80 7.54 14.00
C THR A 225 20.27 7.60 13.59
N ALA A 226 20.81 6.54 12.96
CA ALA A 226 22.16 6.55 12.42
C ALA A 226 22.30 7.55 11.27
N ALA A 227 21.31 7.64 10.37
CA ALA A 227 21.29 8.64 9.30
C ALA A 227 21.17 10.08 9.85
N ALA A 228 20.45 10.27 10.96
CA ALA A 228 20.36 11.55 11.66
C ALA A 228 21.58 11.87 12.56
N GLY A 229 22.59 11.01 12.60
CA GLY A 229 23.86 11.24 13.29
C GLY A 229 23.76 11.18 14.82
N TYR A 230 22.91 10.31 15.41
CA TYR A 230 22.84 10.11 16.86
C TYR A 230 22.43 8.67 17.22
N ARG A 231 22.59 8.29 18.49
CA ARG A 231 22.30 6.95 19.01
C ARG A 231 21.50 7.05 20.32
N PRO A 232 20.17 7.12 20.25
CA PRO A 232 19.30 7.18 21.42
C PRO A 232 19.14 5.82 22.09
N ARG A 233 18.61 5.81 23.30
CA ARG A 233 18.03 4.62 23.91
C ARG A 233 16.70 4.32 23.23
N LEU A 234 16.48 3.07 22.82
CA LEU A 234 15.18 2.64 22.32
C LEU A 234 14.25 2.36 23.51
N LYS A 235 13.00 2.84 23.42
CA LYS A 235 11.96 2.60 24.42
C LYS A 235 10.73 1.99 23.76
N HIS A 236 10.42 0.76 24.13
CA HIS A 236 9.28 0.02 23.59
C HIS A 236 8.00 0.31 24.37
N ARG A 237 6.91 0.56 23.65
CA ARG A 237 5.57 0.82 24.18
C ARG A 237 4.66 -0.38 23.89
N SER A 238 4.70 -1.38 24.77
CA SER A 238 3.91 -2.61 24.65
C SER A 238 2.39 -2.39 24.79
N ASP A 239 2.00 -1.26 25.38
CA ASP A 239 0.62 -0.82 25.55
C ASP A 239 0.02 -0.16 24.29
N ALA A 240 0.84 0.17 23.30
CA ALA A 240 0.40 0.80 22.05
C ALA A 240 -0.15 -0.22 21.05
N PRO A 241 -1.06 0.21 20.14
CA PRO A 241 -1.62 -0.67 19.11
C PRO A 241 -0.54 -1.32 18.25
N GLN A 242 -0.67 -2.63 18.04
CA GLN A 242 0.23 -3.42 17.20
C GLN A 242 -0.55 -4.07 16.06
N GLY A 243 0.05 -4.09 14.87
CA GLY A 243 -0.45 -4.89 13.75
C GLY A 243 0.10 -6.32 13.77
N VAL A 244 0.03 -7.00 12.63
CA VAL A 244 0.61 -8.33 12.44
C VAL A 244 2.12 -8.34 12.71
N HIS A 245 2.66 -9.51 13.08
CA HIS A 245 4.07 -9.61 13.49
C HIS A 245 5.04 -9.60 12.30
N HIS A 246 4.73 -10.37 11.24
CA HIS A 246 5.62 -10.49 10.08
C HIS A 246 4.83 -10.25 8.79
N ARG A 247 5.27 -9.29 7.96
CA ARG A 247 4.64 -8.98 6.68
C ARG A 247 5.69 -8.62 5.64
N VAL A 248 6.10 -9.62 4.86
CA VAL A 248 7.17 -9.52 3.85
C VAL A 248 6.71 -10.20 2.58
N SER A 249 6.87 -9.53 1.44
CA SER A 249 6.47 -10.04 0.13
C SER A 249 7.43 -11.11 -0.40
N ASP A 250 6.92 -12.03 -1.21
CA ASP A 250 7.72 -12.54 -2.31
C ASP A 250 7.58 -11.58 -3.50
N PRO A 251 8.65 -10.93 -3.96
CA PRO A 251 8.58 -9.94 -5.02
C PRO A 251 8.84 -10.52 -6.42
N THR A 252 8.93 -11.84 -6.56
CA THR A 252 9.42 -12.51 -7.79
C THR A 252 8.63 -12.06 -9.02
N ARG A 253 7.31 -11.95 -8.92
CA ARG A 253 6.45 -11.54 -10.03
C ARG A 253 6.73 -10.09 -10.48
N MET A 254 6.92 -9.17 -9.53
CA MET A 254 7.30 -7.79 -9.81
C MET A 254 8.71 -7.72 -10.42
N LEU A 255 9.68 -8.47 -9.87
CA LEU A 255 11.09 -8.43 -10.28
C LEU A 255 11.32 -8.90 -11.72
N ASN A 256 10.39 -9.65 -12.32
CA ASN A 256 10.44 -9.99 -13.74
C ASN A 256 10.24 -8.76 -14.65
N HIS A 257 9.75 -7.63 -14.13
CA HIS A 257 9.42 -6.44 -14.89
C HIS A 257 10.06 -5.17 -14.36
N TYR A 258 10.32 -5.11 -13.05
CA TYR A 258 10.88 -3.94 -12.38
C TYR A 258 11.75 -4.34 -11.19
N VAL A 259 12.95 -3.76 -11.10
CA VAL A 259 13.83 -3.93 -9.95
C VAL A 259 13.85 -2.63 -9.15
N PRO A 260 13.41 -2.62 -7.88
CA PRO A 260 13.48 -1.45 -7.03
C PRO A 260 14.91 -0.92 -6.91
N THR A 261 15.08 0.39 -6.91
CA THR A 261 16.39 1.06 -6.91
C THR A 261 16.67 1.88 -5.66
N ILE A 262 15.63 2.30 -4.94
CA ILE A 262 15.76 3.17 -3.77
C ILE A 262 15.78 2.32 -2.51
N THR A 263 16.97 2.15 -1.93
CA THR A 263 17.09 1.41 -0.66
C THR A 263 16.42 2.16 0.50
N LEU A 264 16.10 1.43 1.58
CA LEU A 264 15.49 2.06 2.76
C LEU A 264 16.40 3.15 3.37
N GLU A 265 17.71 2.94 3.36
CA GLU A 265 18.70 3.90 3.83
C GLU A 265 18.73 5.16 2.96
N GLU A 266 18.58 5.01 1.64
CA GLU A 266 18.47 6.16 0.73
C GLU A 266 17.18 6.94 0.95
N GLY A 267 16.03 6.27 1.03
CA GLY A 267 14.75 6.90 1.30
C GLY A 267 14.72 7.63 2.65
N VAL A 268 15.34 7.03 3.68
CA VAL A 268 15.50 7.69 5.00
C VAL A 268 16.34 8.97 4.87
N ARG A 269 17.45 8.95 4.12
CA ARG A 269 18.27 10.15 3.90
C ARG A 269 17.50 11.26 3.18
N ARG A 270 16.72 10.92 2.16
CA ARG A 270 15.84 11.87 1.47
C ARG A 270 14.85 12.50 2.43
N ALA A 271 14.11 11.68 3.20
CA ALA A 271 13.08 12.14 4.13
C ALA A 271 13.64 12.98 5.31
N LEU A 272 14.89 12.77 5.72
CA LEU A 272 15.54 13.61 6.73
C LEU A 272 15.92 15.01 6.18
N ASN A 273 16.14 15.14 4.88
CA ASN A 273 16.55 16.38 4.22
C ASN A 273 15.37 17.24 3.71
N THR A 274 14.18 16.67 3.66
CA THR A 274 12.93 17.39 3.37
C THR A 274 12.41 18.11 4.60
#